data_e7c190a1165c526eb96a07db9d67286e
#
_entry.id   e7c190a1165c526eb96a07db9d67286e
#
_cell.length_a   1.000
_cell.length_b   1.000
_cell.length_c   1.000
_cell.angle_alpha   90.00
_cell.angle_beta   90.00
_cell.angle_gamma   90.00
#
_symmetry.space_group_name_H-M   'P 1'
#
loop_
_entity.id
_entity.type
_entity.pdbx_description
1 polymer ?
#
loop_
_entity_poly.entity_id
_entity_poly.type
_entity_poly.pdbx_seq_one_letter_code
_entity_poly.pdbx_strand_id
1 'polypeptide(L)'
;DDERLIEKSGYFREKWYLRNYPEAAGSGLAPARHYLQEGWKKGFRPSMQFDYEFYLNTYPEVNEAGICPLVHYEREGRRKGYFPNARQLYKSIWKQNRAGFADRLKFWAAKLGLPGVKKPAYLSLAAIIKNEAPYIREWVCFYYLNGVEKFYLYDNESEDNLREVLSDFVSAGIVEIINCPGKAKQVPAYNDALSRLRYKTQWLMIVDADEFMIVNGNKKISEFLKDYEKYAALAVNWVMYDYGGLLKKPEGLVLENYRTVHGKFHPKNLHVKSVINPRKVALCVNPHYCEYKGGNYAVNENFEKVVGPVTAVQSIDKIRLNHYYCKSYEEYEAKVARGLADSYFKYTIKKEDYAFDDATEDYVAGRFAGPVRSLMEKGV
;
A
#
# COMPACT_ATOMS: atom_id res chain seq x y z
N ASP A 1 0.87 -7.75 -38.92
CA ASP A 1 1.84 -8.75 -38.49
C ASP A 1 1.98 -8.94 -36.96
N ASP A 2 0.96 -8.48 -36.24
CA ASP A 2 0.93 -8.50 -34.77
C ASP A 2 0.78 -9.91 -34.21
N GLU A 3 0.07 -10.79 -34.90
CA GLU A 3 -0.07 -12.17 -34.51
C GLU A 3 1.31 -12.88 -34.43
N ARG A 4 2.11 -12.73 -35.48
CA ARG A 4 3.49 -13.28 -35.49
C ARG A 4 4.39 -12.66 -34.42
N LEU A 5 4.16 -11.38 -34.10
CA LEU A 5 4.91 -10.71 -33.03
C LEU A 5 4.59 -11.34 -31.67
N ILE A 6 3.30 -11.61 -31.44
CA ILE A 6 2.82 -12.28 -30.23
C ILE A 6 3.37 -13.71 -30.15
N GLU A 7 3.28 -14.50 -31.24
CA GLU A 7 3.81 -15.88 -31.28
C GLU A 7 5.30 -15.96 -30.96
N LYS A 8 6.09 -15.00 -31.45
CA LYS A 8 7.53 -14.92 -31.21
C LYS A 8 7.88 -14.31 -29.86
N SER A 9 6.92 -13.69 -29.19
CA SER A 9 7.17 -13.06 -27.90
C SER A 9 7.49 -14.09 -26.84
N GLY A 10 8.58 -13.86 -26.10
CA GLY A 10 8.91 -14.65 -24.92
C GLY A 10 7.86 -14.57 -23.80
N TYR A 11 6.91 -13.63 -23.91
CA TYR A 11 5.84 -13.37 -22.93
C TYR A 11 4.50 -14.01 -23.29
N PHE A 12 4.31 -14.53 -24.50
CA PHE A 12 3.14 -15.33 -24.85
C PHE A 12 3.44 -16.82 -24.63
N ARG A 13 2.62 -17.49 -23.85
CA ARG A 13 2.75 -18.92 -23.52
C ARG A 13 1.47 -19.64 -23.88
N GLU A 14 1.41 -20.16 -25.11
CA GLU A 14 0.22 -20.79 -25.70
C GLU A 14 -0.42 -21.84 -24.79
N LYS A 15 0.36 -22.83 -24.32
CA LYS A 15 -0.15 -23.90 -23.44
C LYS A 15 -0.69 -23.36 -22.12
N TRP A 16 -0.05 -22.33 -21.57
CA TRP A 16 -0.52 -21.66 -20.35
C TRP A 16 -1.80 -20.88 -20.64
N TYR A 17 -1.86 -20.16 -21.74
CA TYR A 17 -3.00 -19.35 -22.17
C TYR A 17 -4.26 -20.20 -22.34
N LEU A 18 -4.18 -21.27 -23.14
CA LEU A 18 -5.29 -22.18 -23.37
C LEU A 18 -5.78 -22.91 -22.12
N ARG A 19 -4.86 -23.23 -21.19
CA ARG A 19 -5.23 -23.86 -19.92
C ARG A 19 -5.96 -22.91 -18.97
N ASN A 20 -5.62 -21.63 -18.98
CA ASN A 20 -6.22 -20.64 -18.07
C ASN A 20 -7.49 -20.01 -18.65
N TYR A 21 -7.66 -20.06 -19.97
CA TYR A 21 -8.81 -19.50 -20.68
C TYR A 21 -9.42 -20.55 -21.62
N PRO A 22 -10.26 -21.47 -21.11
CA PRO A 22 -10.85 -22.55 -21.93
C PRO A 22 -11.66 -22.05 -23.11
N GLU A 23 -12.27 -20.87 -23.04
CA GLU A 23 -12.99 -20.22 -24.12
C GLU A 23 -12.10 -19.90 -25.33
N ALA A 24 -10.81 -19.64 -25.10
CA ALA A 24 -9.84 -19.45 -26.18
C ALA A 24 -9.61 -20.77 -26.95
N ALA A 25 -9.60 -21.91 -26.27
CA ALA A 25 -9.50 -23.22 -26.89
C ALA A 25 -10.75 -23.56 -27.75
N GLY A 26 -11.94 -23.12 -27.28
CA GLY A 26 -13.21 -23.36 -27.98
C GLY A 26 -13.51 -22.37 -29.13
N SER A 27 -12.71 -21.30 -29.29
CA SER A 27 -13.00 -20.21 -30.25
C SER A 27 -12.74 -20.57 -31.72
N GLY A 28 -12.00 -21.66 -32.01
CA GLY A 28 -11.55 -22.01 -33.36
C GLY A 28 -10.44 -21.11 -33.93
N LEU A 29 -9.97 -20.12 -33.17
CA LEU A 29 -8.88 -19.23 -33.55
C LEU A 29 -7.53 -19.79 -33.05
N ALA A 30 -6.45 -19.46 -33.79
CA ALA A 30 -5.11 -19.66 -33.25
C ALA A 30 -4.95 -18.86 -31.92
N PRO A 31 -4.30 -19.39 -30.88
CA PRO A 31 -4.24 -18.77 -29.56
C PRO A 31 -3.71 -17.34 -29.54
N ALA A 32 -2.68 -17.04 -30.35
CA ALA A 32 -2.15 -15.68 -30.49
C ALA A 32 -3.15 -14.73 -31.15
N ARG A 33 -3.90 -15.22 -32.14
CA ARG A 33 -4.97 -14.46 -32.81
C ARG A 33 -6.13 -14.20 -31.85
N HIS A 34 -6.58 -15.20 -31.11
CA HIS A 34 -7.61 -15.01 -30.09
C HIS A 34 -7.17 -13.95 -29.06
N TYR A 35 -5.94 -14.05 -28.54
CA TYR A 35 -5.40 -13.05 -27.62
C TYR A 35 -5.42 -11.64 -28.23
N LEU A 36 -4.97 -11.49 -29.49
CA LEU A 36 -4.92 -10.21 -30.19
C LEU A 36 -6.30 -9.60 -30.44
N GLN A 37 -7.28 -10.40 -30.81
CA GLN A 37 -8.60 -9.91 -31.20
C GLN A 37 -9.54 -9.68 -30.02
N GLU A 38 -9.51 -10.58 -29.02
CA GLU A 38 -10.47 -10.63 -27.94
C GLU A 38 -9.82 -10.69 -26.54
N GLY A 39 -8.83 -11.55 -26.36
CA GLY A 39 -8.35 -11.93 -25.04
C GLY A 39 -7.84 -10.75 -24.20
N TRP A 40 -6.99 -9.90 -24.75
CA TRP A 40 -6.48 -8.74 -24.01
C TRP A 40 -7.58 -7.73 -23.64
N LYS A 41 -8.63 -7.59 -24.46
CA LYS A 41 -9.79 -6.73 -24.17
C LYS A 41 -10.66 -7.25 -23.04
N LYS A 42 -10.68 -8.58 -22.86
CA LYS A 42 -11.35 -9.29 -21.77
C LYS A 42 -10.48 -9.35 -20.51
N GLY A 43 -9.26 -8.80 -20.55
CA GLY A 43 -8.35 -8.84 -19.43
C GLY A 43 -7.53 -10.12 -19.31
N PHE A 44 -7.42 -10.91 -20.36
CA PHE A 44 -6.63 -12.14 -20.32
C PHE A 44 -5.14 -11.84 -20.36
N ARG A 45 -4.39 -12.52 -19.52
CA ARG A 45 -2.92 -12.44 -19.53
C ARG A 45 -2.36 -13.39 -20.60
N PRO A 46 -1.33 -12.98 -21.34
CA PRO A 46 -0.67 -13.87 -22.31
C PRO A 46 0.21 -14.94 -21.63
N SER A 47 0.62 -14.67 -20.38
CA SER A 47 1.34 -15.59 -19.48
C SER A 47 1.43 -15.00 -18.07
N MET A 48 1.97 -15.74 -17.11
CA MET A 48 2.31 -15.23 -15.77
C MET A 48 3.42 -14.15 -15.79
N GLN A 49 4.16 -14.03 -16.89
CA GLN A 49 5.33 -13.14 -17.00
C GLN A 49 4.98 -11.78 -17.59
N PHE A 50 3.80 -11.61 -18.18
CA PHE A 50 3.28 -10.36 -18.69
C PHE A 50 1.97 -10.01 -17.98
N ASP A 51 1.99 -8.94 -17.22
CA ASP A 51 0.84 -8.45 -16.49
C ASP A 51 0.22 -7.26 -17.24
N TYR A 52 -0.90 -7.51 -17.94
CA TYR A 52 -1.53 -6.49 -18.78
C TYR A 52 -2.12 -5.33 -17.95
N GLU A 53 -2.68 -5.63 -16.77
CA GLU A 53 -3.22 -4.59 -15.86
C GLU A 53 -2.09 -3.68 -15.37
N PHE A 54 -1.01 -4.28 -14.86
CA PHE A 54 0.18 -3.53 -14.50
C PHE A 54 0.69 -2.68 -15.67
N TYR A 55 0.73 -3.25 -16.88
CA TYR A 55 1.27 -2.57 -18.05
C TYR A 55 0.42 -1.35 -18.43
N LEU A 56 -0.90 -1.51 -18.54
CA LEU A 56 -1.83 -0.42 -18.86
C LEU A 56 -1.90 0.63 -17.75
N ASN A 57 -1.81 0.21 -16.49
CA ASN A 57 -1.79 1.12 -15.34
C ASN A 57 -0.47 1.91 -15.23
N THR A 58 0.64 1.32 -15.67
CA THR A 58 1.96 1.98 -15.61
C THR A 58 2.21 2.87 -16.83
N TYR A 59 1.64 2.53 -17.98
CA TYR A 59 1.80 3.21 -19.27
C TYR A 59 0.43 3.56 -19.88
N PRO A 60 -0.26 4.59 -19.34
CA PRO A 60 -1.65 4.91 -19.69
C PRO A 60 -1.84 5.29 -21.15
N GLU A 61 -0.81 5.83 -21.81
CA GLU A 61 -0.83 6.16 -23.23
C GLU A 61 -1.12 4.95 -24.11
N VAL A 62 -0.78 3.73 -23.65
CA VAL A 62 -1.07 2.48 -24.38
C VAL A 62 -2.55 2.14 -24.32
N ASN A 63 -3.18 2.39 -23.16
CA ASN A 63 -4.61 2.20 -22.97
C ASN A 63 -5.42 3.22 -23.75
N GLU A 64 -5.00 4.48 -23.71
CA GLU A 64 -5.64 5.58 -24.46
C GLU A 64 -5.57 5.37 -25.97
N ALA A 65 -4.49 4.79 -26.48
CA ALA A 65 -4.31 4.45 -27.89
C ALA A 65 -5.07 3.17 -28.30
N GLY A 66 -5.65 2.42 -27.36
CA GLY A 66 -6.37 1.18 -27.65
C GLY A 66 -5.51 0.07 -28.26
N ILE A 67 -4.20 0.07 -27.96
CA ILE A 67 -3.23 -0.88 -28.52
C ILE A 67 -3.11 -2.09 -27.60
N CYS A 68 -3.06 -3.30 -28.18
CA CYS A 68 -2.77 -4.52 -27.41
C CYS A 68 -1.46 -4.37 -26.61
N PRO A 69 -1.49 -4.51 -25.29
CA PRO A 69 -0.33 -4.23 -24.42
C PRO A 69 0.92 -5.02 -24.78
N LEU A 70 0.79 -6.29 -25.12
CA LEU A 70 1.93 -7.12 -25.52
C LEU A 70 2.52 -6.69 -26.88
N VAL A 71 1.66 -6.31 -27.84
CA VAL A 71 2.11 -5.77 -29.13
C VAL A 71 2.88 -4.48 -28.93
N HIS A 72 2.33 -3.55 -28.14
CA HIS A 72 3.03 -2.30 -27.83
C HIS A 72 4.37 -2.56 -27.14
N TYR A 73 4.40 -3.47 -26.16
CA TYR A 73 5.64 -3.81 -25.44
C TYR A 73 6.72 -4.33 -26.39
N GLU A 74 6.39 -5.26 -27.29
CA GLU A 74 7.38 -5.82 -28.22
C GLU A 74 7.82 -4.83 -29.31
N ARG A 75 6.94 -3.96 -29.77
CA ARG A 75 7.27 -2.93 -30.80
C ARG A 75 8.11 -1.79 -30.24
N GLU A 76 7.70 -1.26 -29.12
CA GLU A 76 8.22 0.00 -28.59
C GLU A 76 8.63 -0.07 -27.11
N GLY A 77 7.78 -0.65 -26.27
CA GLY A 77 7.92 -0.61 -24.82
C GLY A 77 9.25 -1.14 -24.34
N ARG A 78 9.73 -2.26 -24.92
CA ARG A 78 11.05 -2.85 -24.60
C ARG A 78 12.18 -1.86 -24.88
N ARG A 79 12.15 -1.16 -26.01
CA ARG A 79 13.15 -0.17 -26.42
C ARG A 79 13.06 1.09 -25.56
N LYS A 80 11.88 1.49 -25.14
CA LYS A 80 11.62 2.62 -24.22
C LYS A 80 12.00 2.30 -22.78
N GLY A 81 12.39 1.06 -22.46
CA GLY A 81 12.72 0.64 -21.10
C GLY A 81 11.49 0.35 -20.23
N TYR A 82 10.32 0.10 -20.84
CA TYR A 82 9.10 -0.28 -20.12
C TYR A 82 9.22 -1.70 -19.57
N PHE A 83 8.51 -1.98 -18.52
CA PHE A 83 8.56 -3.27 -17.83
C PHE A 83 7.26 -4.05 -18.05
N PRO A 84 7.33 -5.36 -18.35
CA PRO A 84 6.15 -6.18 -18.63
C PRO A 84 5.36 -6.59 -17.37
N ASN A 85 5.92 -6.35 -16.18
CA ASN A 85 5.30 -6.63 -14.90
C ASN A 85 5.97 -5.85 -13.76
N ALA A 86 5.25 -5.70 -12.66
CA ALA A 86 5.69 -4.99 -11.46
C ALA A 86 7.03 -5.53 -10.91
N ARG A 87 7.23 -6.85 -10.94
CA ARG A 87 8.44 -7.48 -10.40
C ARG A 87 9.72 -7.02 -11.10
N GLN A 88 9.68 -6.86 -12.43
CA GLN A 88 10.84 -6.38 -13.19
C GLN A 88 11.09 -4.89 -12.94
N LEU A 89 10.04 -4.07 -12.92
CA LEU A 89 10.13 -2.65 -12.57
C LEU A 89 10.77 -2.47 -11.19
N TYR A 90 10.25 -3.14 -10.17
CA TYR A 90 10.73 -2.96 -8.80
C TYR A 90 12.14 -3.53 -8.59
N LYS A 91 12.51 -4.59 -9.28
CA LYS A 91 13.92 -5.04 -9.32
C LYS A 91 14.84 -3.99 -9.91
N SER A 92 14.39 -3.26 -10.94
CA SER A 92 15.16 -2.16 -11.54
C SER A 92 15.29 -0.98 -10.56
N ILE A 93 14.19 -0.54 -9.96
CA ILE A 93 14.19 0.51 -8.92
C ILE A 93 15.12 0.10 -7.76
N TRP A 94 15.03 -1.14 -7.32
CA TRP A 94 15.86 -1.65 -6.24
C TRP A 94 17.35 -1.66 -6.59
N LYS A 95 17.71 -1.97 -7.85
CA LYS A 95 19.10 -1.88 -8.31
C LYS A 95 19.62 -0.44 -8.32
N GLN A 96 18.80 0.52 -8.74
CA GLN A 96 19.15 1.94 -8.79
C GLN A 96 19.31 2.55 -7.39
N ASN A 97 18.39 2.21 -6.48
CA ASN A 97 18.35 2.73 -5.10
C ASN A 97 19.03 1.79 -4.09
N ARG A 98 19.93 0.92 -4.53
CA ARG A 98 20.57 -0.05 -3.66
C ARG A 98 21.32 0.66 -2.55
N ALA A 99 20.88 0.47 -1.31
CA ALA A 99 21.60 0.97 -0.13
C ALA A 99 23.07 0.55 -0.22
N GLY A 100 23.94 1.54 -0.13
CA GLY A 100 25.37 1.34 -0.31
C GLY A 100 25.95 0.39 0.77
N PHE A 101 27.10 -0.16 0.47
CA PHE A 101 27.85 -0.97 1.46
C PHE A 101 28.07 -0.20 2.78
N ALA A 102 28.28 1.11 2.67
CA ALA A 102 28.44 2.00 3.83
C ALA A 102 27.19 2.04 4.74
N ASP A 103 25.97 2.11 4.17
CA ASP A 103 24.72 2.10 4.97
C ASP A 103 24.53 0.76 5.69
N ARG A 104 24.89 -0.33 5.04
CA ARG A 104 24.85 -1.65 5.64
C ARG A 104 25.84 -1.75 6.82
N LEU A 105 27.06 -1.28 6.65
CA LEU A 105 28.07 -1.24 7.71
C LEU A 105 27.61 -0.38 8.89
N LYS A 106 27.11 0.85 8.63
CA LYS A 106 26.60 1.75 9.65
C LYS A 106 25.44 1.11 10.44
N PHE A 107 24.52 0.43 9.76
CA PHE A 107 23.41 -0.25 10.41
C PHE A 107 23.90 -1.31 11.40
N TRP A 108 24.82 -2.18 10.99
CA TRP A 108 25.34 -3.23 11.86
C TRP A 108 26.25 -2.69 12.96
N ALA A 109 27.05 -1.66 12.68
CA ALA A 109 27.85 -0.97 13.67
C ALA A 109 26.96 -0.34 14.78
N ALA A 110 25.84 0.29 14.38
CA ALA A 110 24.87 0.82 15.33
C ALA A 110 24.18 -0.27 16.16
N LYS A 111 23.87 -1.43 15.57
CA LYS A 111 23.32 -2.61 16.27
C LYS A 111 24.30 -3.20 17.30
N LEU A 112 25.59 -3.15 17.01
CA LEU A 112 26.65 -3.57 17.91
C LEU A 112 27.00 -2.51 18.98
N GLY A 113 26.31 -1.35 18.96
CA GLY A 113 26.51 -0.29 19.93
C GLY A 113 27.85 0.46 19.78
N LEU A 114 28.43 0.46 18.57
CA LEU A 114 29.71 1.16 18.34
C LEU A 114 29.54 2.67 18.56
N PRO A 115 30.46 3.33 19.28
CA PRO A 115 30.35 4.75 19.59
C PRO A 115 30.42 5.61 18.31
N GLY A 116 29.70 6.75 18.34
CA GLY A 116 29.66 7.71 17.22
C GLY A 116 28.79 7.29 16.05
N VAL A 117 28.14 6.12 16.07
CA VAL A 117 27.23 5.68 15.01
C VAL A 117 25.78 5.96 15.40
N LYS A 118 25.09 6.78 14.60
CA LYS A 118 23.66 7.09 14.81
C LYS A 118 22.83 5.80 14.70
N LYS A 119 22.01 5.53 15.70
CA LYS A 119 21.08 4.39 15.67
C LYS A 119 20.06 4.58 14.55
N PRO A 120 19.72 3.51 13.80
CA PRO A 120 18.58 3.54 12.90
C PRO A 120 17.28 3.75 13.70
N ALA A 121 16.30 4.39 13.08
CA ALA A 121 14.97 4.49 13.69
C ALA A 121 14.44 3.08 13.99
N TYR A 122 13.78 2.89 15.13
CA TYR A 122 13.17 1.61 15.44
C TYR A 122 11.94 1.36 14.58
N LEU A 123 11.07 2.38 14.44
CA LEU A 123 9.87 2.32 13.63
C LEU A 123 9.78 3.56 12.75
N SER A 124 9.74 3.36 11.45
CA SER A 124 9.42 4.37 10.46
C SER A 124 8.12 4.03 9.75
N LEU A 125 7.47 5.04 9.17
CA LEU A 125 6.22 4.88 8.45
C LEU A 125 6.34 5.49 7.06
N ALA A 126 5.80 4.81 6.03
CA ALA A 126 5.67 5.31 4.67
C ALA A 126 4.20 5.27 4.23
N ALA A 127 3.74 6.36 3.63
CA ALA A 127 2.40 6.47 3.05
C ALA A 127 2.45 7.28 1.75
N ILE A 128 1.58 6.96 0.80
CA ILE A 128 1.28 7.85 -0.32
C ILE A 128 0.04 8.67 0.03
N ILE A 129 0.07 9.96 -0.23
CA ILE A 129 -0.96 10.91 0.17
C ILE A 129 -1.33 11.85 -0.98
N LYS A 130 -2.59 12.26 -1.02
CA LYS A 130 -3.10 13.29 -1.93
C LYS A 130 -4.27 14.03 -1.29
N ASN A 131 -4.12 15.34 -1.10
CA ASN A 131 -5.17 16.21 -0.54
C ASN A 131 -5.66 15.71 0.84
N GLU A 132 -4.72 15.38 1.73
CA GLU A 132 -5.00 14.88 3.09
C GLU A 132 -4.71 15.93 4.20
N ALA A 133 -4.46 17.19 3.83
CA ALA A 133 -4.20 18.27 4.81
C ALA A 133 -5.22 18.34 5.96
N PRO A 134 -6.53 18.10 5.75
CA PRO A 134 -7.52 18.14 6.84
C PRO A 134 -7.34 17.07 7.93
N TYR A 135 -6.58 16.00 7.66
CA TYR A 135 -6.46 14.82 8.54
C TYR A 135 -5.03 14.44 8.89
N ILE A 136 -4.08 14.81 8.01
CA ILE A 136 -2.72 14.27 8.10
C ILE A 136 -2.00 14.68 9.40
N ARG A 137 -2.30 15.84 9.96
CA ARG A 137 -1.70 16.28 11.23
C ARG A 137 -2.16 15.39 12.39
N GLU A 138 -3.46 15.08 12.49
CA GLU A 138 -4.00 14.12 13.45
C GLU A 138 -3.32 12.76 13.31
N TRP A 139 -3.23 12.26 12.09
CA TRP A 139 -2.66 10.95 11.76
C TRP A 139 -1.16 10.87 12.11
N VAL A 140 -0.36 11.90 11.78
CA VAL A 140 1.05 11.99 12.17
C VAL A 140 1.21 12.04 13.68
N CYS A 141 0.43 12.86 14.38
CA CYS A 141 0.46 12.94 15.84
C CYS A 141 0.11 11.61 16.48
N PHE A 142 -0.92 10.92 16.00
CA PHE A 142 -1.31 9.59 16.48
C PHE A 142 -0.16 8.59 16.39
N TYR A 143 0.46 8.47 15.22
CA TYR A 143 1.56 7.52 15.02
C TYR A 143 2.84 7.92 15.75
N TYR A 144 3.12 9.20 15.87
CA TYR A 144 4.25 9.70 16.65
C TYR A 144 4.12 9.32 18.14
N LEU A 145 2.94 9.51 18.72
CA LEU A 145 2.63 9.09 20.10
C LEU A 145 2.74 7.57 20.28
N ASN A 146 2.48 6.79 19.23
CA ASN A 146 2.60 5.33 19.22
C ASN A 146 4.00 4.81 18.85
N GLY A 147 5.00 5.70 18.79
CA GLY A 147 6.41 5.34 18.67
C GLY A 147 6.97 5.27 17.27
N VAL A 148 6.28 5.86 16.28
CA VAL A 148 6.87 6.13 14.96
C VAL A 148 7.84 7.30 15.09
N GLU A 149 9.10 7.09 14.69
CA GLU A 149 10.17 8.10 14.84
C GLU A 149 10.37 8.91 13.56
N LYS A 150 10.03 8.34 12.38
CA LYS A 150 10.23 8.97 11.07
C LYS A 150 9.09 8.63 10.12
N PHE A 151 8.64 9.65 9.40
CA PHE A 151 7.57 9.55 8.40
C PHE A 151 8.11 9.91 7.02
N TYR A 152 7.77 9.11 6.02
CA TYR A 152 8.12 9.30 4.61
C TYR A 152 6.81 9.39 3.83
N LEU A 153 6.36 10.61 3.56
CA LEU A 153 5.08 10.89 2.92
C LEU A 153 5.30 11.18 1.45
N TYR A 154 4.81 10.28 0.60
CA TYR A 154 4.88 10.39 -0.85
C TYR A 154 3.70 11.24 -1.33
N ASP A 155 3.96 12.51 -1.59
CA ASP A 155 2.97 13.49 -2.04
C ASP A 155 2.65 13.26 -3.53
N ASN A 156 1.44 12.76 -3.79
CA ASN A 156 0.93 12.47 -5.13
C ASN A 156 0.18 13.67 -5.69
N GLU A 157 0.89 14.80 -5.85
CA GLU A 157 0.34 16.03 -6.45
C GLU A 157 -0.82 16.61 -5.62
N SER A 158 -0.62 16.83 -4.30
CA SER A 158 -1.58 17.52 -3.46
C SER A 158 -1.68 19.00 -3.83
N GLU A 159 -2.90 19.51 -3.87
CA GLU A 159 -3.24 20.90 -4.18
C GLU A 159 -3.65 21.68 -2.93
N ASP A 160 -3.75 20.99 -1.78
CA ASP A 160 -4.09 21.56 -0.48
C ASP A 160 -2.84 22.10 0.26
N ASN A 161 -3.02 22.61 1.48
CA ASN A 161 -1.96 23.15 2.31
C ASN A 161 -1.18 22.10 3.13
N LEU A 162 -1.02 20.86 2.59
CA LEU A 162 -0.31 19.74 3.20
C LEU A 162 1.03 20.12 3.83
N ARG A 163 1.85 20.89 3.11
CA ARG A 163 3.20 21.24 3.56
C ARG A 163 3.19 22.22 4.73
N GLU A 164 2.19 23.11 4.78
CA GLU A 164 2.00 24.07 5.84
C GLU A 164 1.61 23.37 7.14
N VAL A 165 0.60 22.50 7.10
CA VAL A 165 0.09 21.78 8.28
C VAL A 165 1.09 20.83 8.93
N LEU A 166 2.15 20.46 8.21
CA LEU A 166 3.23 19.57 8.69
C LEU A 166 4.59 20.29 8.86
N SER A 167 4.62 21.63 8.74
CA SER A 167 5.88 22.39 8.68
C SER A 167 6.77 22.23 9.90
N ASP A 168 6.21 22.14 11.10
CA ASP A 168 6.91 21.87 12.36
C ASP A 168 7.54 20.49 12.39
N PHE A 169 6.83 19.45 11.99
CA PHE A 169 7.34 18.08 11.89
C PHE A 169 8.43 17.94 10.83
N VAL A 170 8.30 18.66 9.70
CA VAL A 170 9.33 18.71 8.66
C VAL A 170 10.58 19.42 9.17
N SER A 171 10.43 20.56 9.84
CA SER A 171 11.54 21.33 10.42
C SER A 171 12.27 20.56 11.52
N ALA A 172 11.55 19.79 12.32
CA ALA A 172 12.12 18.86 13.31
C ALA A 172 12.79 17.61 12.66
N GLY A 173 12.68 17.46 11.33
CA GLY A 173 13.20 16.31 10.60
C GLY A 173 12.52 14.99 10.95
N ILE A 174 11.29 15.03 11.45
CA ILE A 174 10.46 13.87 11.77
C ILE A 174 9.71 13.41 10.52
N VAL A 175 9.20 14.35 9.72
CA VAL A 175 8.50 14.10 8.46
C VAL A 175 9.38 14.48 7.28
N GLU A 176 9.49 13.61 6.29
CA GLU A 176 10.06 13.89 4.96
C GLU A 176 8.93 13.78 3.93
N ILE A 177 8.66 14.87 3.18
CA ILE A 177 7.69 14.89 2.10
C ILE A 177 8.43 14.69 0.77
N ILE A 178 8.07 13.61 0.06
CA ILE A 178 8.71 13.18 -1.19
C ILE A 178 7.72 13.37 -2.33
N ASN A 179 8.09 14.12 -3.36
CA ASN A 179 7.25 14.28 -4.55
C ASN A 179 7.10 12.95 -5.28
N CYS A 180 5.85 12.55 -5.57
CA CYS A 180 5.52 11.28 -6.22
C CYS A 180 4.42 11.48 -7.28
N PRO A 181 4.70 12.22 -8.37
CA PRO A 181 3.71 12.59 -9.36
C PRO A 181 3.25 11.40 -10.21
N GLY A 182 2.02 11.53 -10.76
CA GLY A 182 1.43 10.59 -11.69
C GLY A 182 0.48 9.57 -11.05
N LYS A 183 -0.22 8.82 -11.90
CA LYS A 183 -1.24 7.83 -11.49
C LYS A 183 -0.61 6.48 -11.08
N ALA A 184 -1.35 5.67 -10.32
CA ALA A 184 -0.99 4.33 -9.89
C ALA A 184 0.40 4.25 -9.20
N LYS A 185 0.71 5.22 -8.34
CA LYS A 185 2.02 5.36 -7.70
C LYS A 185 2.16 4.66 -6.33
N GLN A 186 1.10 4.06 -5.80
CA GLN A 186 1.11 3.49 -4.45
C GLN A 186 2.20 2.41 -4.27
N VAL A 187 2.19 1.38 -5.09
CA VAL A 187 3.19 0.30 -4.99
C VAL A 187 4.60 0.76 -5.39
N PRO A 188 4.79 1.60 -6.43
CA PRO A 188 6.07 2.27 -6.67
C PRO A 188 6.64 3.02 -5.47
N ALA A 189 5.82 3.84 -4.79
CA ALA A 189 6.23 4.59 -3.60
C ALA A 189 6.69 3.65 -2.46
N TYR A 190 5.96 2.58 -2.21
CA TYR A 190 6.32 1.61 -1.17
C TYR A 190 7.63 0.86 -1.49
N ASN A 191 7.90 0.56 -2.75
CA ASN A 191 9.16 -0.06 -3.14
C ASN A 191 10.34 0.93 -3.10
N ASP A 192 10.11 2.21 -3.38
CA ASP A 192 11.11 3.25 -3.16
C ASP A 192 11.42 3.39 -1.65
N ALA A 193 10.39 3.48 -0.79
CA ALA A 193 10.55 3.49 0.66
C ALA A 193 11.33 2.27 1.17
N LEU A 194 10.95 1.06 0.72
CA LEU A 194 11.64 -0.18 1.05
C LEU A 194 13.14 -0.11 0.68
N SER A 195 13.45 0.44 -0.48
CA SER A 195 14.82 0.58 -0.96
C SER A 195 15.63 1.60 -0.14
N ARG A 196 15.10 2.82 0.00
CA ARG A 196 15.73 3.93 0.74
C ARG A 196 15.97 3.61 2.21
N LEU A 197 15.04 2.91 2.86
CA LEU A 197 14.99 2.72 4.30
C LEU A 197 15.53 1.36 4.78
N ARG A 198 15.99 0.52 3.86
CA ARG A 198 16.44 -0.86 4.15
C ARG A 198 17.39 -0.99 5.34
N TYR A 199 18.29 -0.03 5.51
CA TYR A 199 19.29 0.02 6.59
C TYR A 199 19.18 1.30 7.45
N LYS A 200 18.06 2.05 7.31
CA LYS A 200 17.82 3.27 8.10
C LYS A 200 16.77 3.07 9.18
N THR A 201 15.99 1.99 9.10
CA THR A 201 14.99 1.65 10.10
C THR A 201 14.99 0.16 10.45
N GLN A 202 14.55 -0.17 11.68
CA GLN A 202 14.35 -1.56 12.09
C GLN A 202 13.05 -2.09 11.48
N TRP A 203 11.97 -1.35 11.62
CA TRP A 203 10.65 -1.65 11.10
C TRP A 203 10.15 -0.53 10.17
N LEU A 204 9.54 -0.88 9.08
CA LEU A 204 8.85 0.03 8.18
C LEU A 204 7.36 -0.34 8.15
N MET A 205 6.53 0.55 8.64
CA MET A 205 5.08 0.46 8.55
C MET A 205 4.63 1.04 7.21
N ILE A 206 3.73 0.35 6.52
CA ILE A 206 3.13 0.77 5.26
C ILE A 206 1.62 0.78 5.46
N VAL A 207 1.04 1.98 5.56
CA VAL A 207 -0.40 2.20 5.79
C VAL A 207 -0.88 3.41 5.01
N ASP A 208 -2.19 3.49 4.77
CA ASP A 208 -2.82 4.61 4.09
C ASP A 208 -3.17 5.74 5.10
N ALA A 209 -3.40 6.96 4.62
CA ALA A 209 -3.64 8.14 5.48
C ALA A 209 -5.01 8.10 6.21
N ASP A 210 -5.87 7.16 5.88
CA ASP A 210 -7.15 6.90 6.53
C ASP A 210 -7.14 5.62 7.38
N GLU A 211 -5.95 5.09 7.68
CA GLU A 211 -5.75 3.90 8.50
C GLU A 211 -5.05 4.26 9.81
N PHE A 212 -5.55 3.73 10.93
CA PHE A 212 -5.00 3.92 12.28
C PHE A 212 -4.76 2.58 12.96
N MET A 213 -3.48 2.21 13.14
CA MET A 213 -3.10 0.95 13.77
C MET A 213 -3.14 1.09 15.29
N ILE A 214 -3.93 0.26 15.94
CA ILE A 214 -4.19 0.32 17.39
C ILE A 214 -3.77 -1.00 18.05
N VAL A 215 -2.86 -0.91 19.02
CA VAL A 215 -2.57 -2.01 19.93
C VAL A 215 -3.62 -2.00 21.04
N ASN A 216 -4.28 -3.12 21.29
CA ASN A 216 -5.20 -3.24 22.41
C ASN A 216 -4.41 -3.25 23.73
N GLY A 217 -4.88 -2.48 24.72
CA GLY A 217 -4.14 -2.20 25.95
C GLY A 217 -3.26 -0.95 25.86
N ASN A 218 -2.22 -0.85 26.68
CA ASN A 218 -1.47 0.39 26.91
C ASN A 218 -0.10 0.45 26.20
N LYS A 219 0.29 -0.63 25.50
CA LYS A 219 1.57 -0.64 24.75
C LYS A 219 1.50 0.26 23.52
N LYS A 220 2.62 0.95 23.25
CA LYS A 220 2.83 1.60 21.94
C LYS A 220 3.06 0.54 20.86
N ILE A 221 2.82 0.91 19.59
CA ILE A 221 3.12 0.02 18.46
C ILE A 221 4.59 -0.40 18.46
N SER A 222 5.51 0.54 18.71
CA SER A 222 6.95 0.24 18.80
C SER A 222 7.32 -0.75 19.89
N GLU A 223 6.60 -0.76 21.00
CA GLU A 223 6.81 -1.74 22.08
C GLU A 223 6.23 -3.11 21.72
N PHE A 224 5.06 -3.13 21.10
CA PHE A 224 4.40 -4.36 20.65
C PHE A 224 5.25 -5.11 19.61
N LEU A 225 5.89 -4.40 18.69
CA LEU A 225 6.73 -4.97 17.64
C LEU A 225 7.98 -5.71 18.15
N LYS A 226 8.40 -5.51 19.40
CA LYS A 226 9.56 -6.21 19.98
C LYS A 226 9.36 -7.73 20.01
N ASP A 227 8.13 -8.18 20.23
CA ASP A 227 7.78 -9.60 20.27
C ASP A 227 7.86 -10.27 18.88
N TYR A 228 7.93 -9.46 17.80
CA TYR A 228 7.90 -9.91 16.40
C TYR A 228 9.25 -9.81 15.66
N GLU A 229 10.35 -9.41 16.32
CA GLU A 229 11.65 -9.10 15.66
C GLU A 229 12.26 -10.29 14.90
N LYS A 230 11.94 -11.52 15.26
CA LYS A 230 12.39 -12.72 14.54
C LYS A 230 11.72 -12.91 13.18
N TYR A 231 10.53 -12.33 12.95
CA TYR A 231 9.76 -12.47 11.72
C TYR A 231 10.14 -11.42 10.66
N ALA A 232 9.62 -11.60 9.45
CA ALA A 232 9.83 -10.64 8.37
C ALA A 232 8.80 -9.51 8.37
N ALA A 233 7.61 -9.78 8.86
CA ALA A 233 6.55 -8.80 8.97
C ALA A 233 5.50 -9.23 10.00
N LEU A 234 4.82 -8.23 10.55
CA LEU A 234 3.54 -8.35 11.24
C LEU A 234 2.43 -7.88 10.27
N ALA A 235 1.52 -8.78 9.94
CA ALA A 235 0.32 -8.49 9.15
C ALA A 235 -0.85 -8.22 10.09
N VAL A 236 -1.47 -7.05 9.95
CA VAL A 236 -2.55 -6.58 10.83
C VAL A 236 -3.84 -6.46 10.04
N ASN A 237 -4.89 -7.12 10.50
CA ASN A 237 -6.19 -7.10 9.87
C ASN A 237 -6.88 -5.74 9.99
N TRP A 238 -7.66 -5.39 8.97
CA TRP A 238 -8.56 -4.27 8.99
C TRP A 238 -9.74 -4.47 9.95
N VAL A 239 -10.19 -3.34 10.49
CA VAL A 239 -11.53 -3.12 11.01
C VAL A 239 -12.12 -1.99 10.18
N MET A 240 -13.07 -2.32 9.33
CA MET A 240 -13.69 -1.36 8.42
C MET A 240 -14.68 -0.47 9.16
N TYR A 241 -14.52 0.84 9.00
CA TYR A 241 -15.44 1.83 9.51
C TYR A 241 -16.42 2.30 8.44
N ASP A 242 -17.65 2.43 8.83
CA ASP A 242 -18.79 2.92 8.08
C ASP A 242 -18.94 4.44 8.25
N TYR A 243 -19.74 5.09 7.40
CA TYR A 243 -20.04 6.52 7.52
C TYR A 243 -20.93 6.86 8.75
N GLY A 244 -21.55 5.85 9.40
CA GLY A 244 -22.35 6.02 10.64
C GLY A 244 -23.56 6.95 10.47
N GLY A 245 -24.08 7.10 9.24
CA GLY A 245 -25.18 8.04 8.94
C GLY A 245 -24.72 9.51 8.83
N LEU A 246 -23.42 9.80 8.95
CA LEU A 246 -22.87 11.14 8.81
C LEU A 246 -22.85 11.59 7.34
N LEU A 247 -23.78 12.45 6.97
CA LEU A 247 -23.87 12.97 5.61
C LEU A 247 -22.78 14.01 5.30
N LYS A 248 -22.38 14.79 6.29
CA LYS A 248 -21.34 15.84 6.19
C LYS A 248 -20.19 15.57 7.15
N LYS A 249 -19.02 16.11 6.82
CA LYS A 249 -17.85 16.06 7.68
C LYS A 249 -18.16 16.71 9.04
N PRO A 250 -18.02 15.99 10.16
CA PRO A 250 -18.16 16.57 11.50
C PRO A 250 -16.91 17.40 11.87
N GLU A 251 -17.08 18.32 12.81
CA GLU A 251 -15.94 18.99 13.43
C GLU A 251 -15.19 18.03 14.38
N GLY A 252 -13.86 18.22 14.52
CA GLY A 252 -13.03 17.45 15.43
C GLY A 252 -12.25 16.34 14.74
N LEU A 253 -11.81 15.36 15.53
CA LEU A 253 -10.88 14.33 15.09
C LEU A 253 -11.59 13.12 14.47
N VAL A 254 -10.89 12.45 13.56
CA VAL A 254 -11.33 11.15 13.00
C VAL A 254 -11.52 10.13 14.12
N LEU A 255 -10.59 10.09 15.08
CA LEU A 255 -10.61 9.18 16.24
C LEU A 255 -11.81 9.37 17.18
N GLU A 256 -12.47 10.51 17.12
CA GLU A 256 -13.63 10.84 17.97
C GLU A 256 -14.96 10.62 17.25
N ASN A 257 -15.00 10.95 15.96
CA ASN A 257 -16.24 11.14 15.23
C ASN A 257 -16.73 9.86 14.53
N TYR A 258 -15.81 9.08 13.96
CA TYR A 258 -16.18 7.89 13.19
C TYR A 258 -16.07 6.67 14.10
N ARG A 259 -17.22 6.15 14.52
CA ARG A 259 -17.31 5.09 15.54
C ARG A 259 -18.03 3.84 15.05
N THR A 260 -18.72 3.93 13.93
CA THR A 260 -19.52 2.84 13.41
C THR A 260 -18.64 1.89 12.61
N VAL A 261 -18.60 0.62 13.02
CA VAL A 261 -17.83 -0.45 12.38
C VAL A 261 -18.72 -1.47 11.73
N HIS A 262 -18.24 -2.07 10.66
CA HIS A 262 -18.87 -3.21 10.02
C HIS A 262 -18.88 -4.42 10.93
N GLY A 263 -19.88 -5.27 10.74
CA GLY A 263 -19.98 -6.54 11.42
C GLY A 263 -18.73 -7.41 11.22
N LYS A 264 -18.46 -8.26 12.18
CA LYS A 264 -17.28 -9.13 12.28
C LYS A 264 -17.00 -9.96 11.00
N PHE A 265 -18.03 -10.30 10.24
CA PHE A 265 -17.92 -11.15 9.05
C PHE A 265 -17.76 -10.39 7.74
N HIS A 266 -17.55 -9.08 7.76
CA HIS A 266 -17.41 -8.32 6.54
C HIS A 266 -16.14 -8.74 5.79
N PRO A 267 -16.21 -9.11 4.48
CA PRO A 267 -15.07 -9.67 3.73
C PRO A 267 -13.85 -8.76 3.67
N LYS A 268 -14.04 -7.43 3.66
CA LYS A 268 -12.94 -6.46 3.66
C LYS A 268 -12.11 -6.50 4.96
N ASN A 269 -12.70 -6.94 6.08
CA ASN A 269 -12.00 -7.10 7.36
C ASN A 269 -10.88 -8.17 7.32
N LEU A 270 -10.91 -9.04 6.32
CA LEU A 270 -9.86 -10.06 6.12
C LEU A 270 -8.59 -9.49 5.48
N HIS A 271 -8.65 -8.28 4.91
CA HIS A 271 -7.46 -7.61 4.37
C HIS A 271 -6.49 -7.26 5.49
N VAL A 272 -5.22 -7.21 5.12
CA VAL A 272 -4.14 -6.84 6.05
C VAL A 272 -3.30 -5.70 5.50
N LYS A 273 -2.64 -4.98 6.39
CA LYS A 273 -1.47 -4.15 6.10
C LYS A 273 -0.28 -4.68 6.88
N SER A 274 0.92 -4.42 6.37
CA SER A 274 2.13 -5.05 6.91
C SER A 274 3.08 -4.03 7.53
N VAL A 275 3.53 -4.32 8.75
CA VAL A 275 4.73 -3.70 9.33
C VAL A 275 5.90 -4.64 9.03
N ILE A 276 6.83 -4.20 8.20
CA ILE A 276 7.85 -5.04 7.59
C ILE A 276 9.26 -4.79 8.15
N ASN A 277 10.07 -5.83 8.19
CA ASN A 277 11.52 -5.70 8.34
C ASN A 277 12.12 -5.49 6.93
N PRO A 278 12.59 -4.29 6.56
CA PRO A 278 12.99 -3.99 5.18
C PRO A 278 14.13 -4.88 4.65
N ARG A 279 14.93 -5.44 5.54
CA ARG A 279 16.07 -6.32 5.16
C ARG A 279 15.61 -7.71 4.74
N LYS A 280 14.46 -8.18 5.26
CA LYS A 280 13.88 -9.49 4.97
C LYS A 280 12.89 -9.47 3.80
N VAL A 281 12.51 -8.29 3.31
CA VAL A 281 11.57 -8.11 2.18
C VAL A 281 12.31 -8.02 0.85
N ALA A 282 11.81 -8.71 -0.17
CA ALA A 282 12.27 -8.61 -1.55
C ALA A 282 11.66 -7.40 -2.26
N LEU A 283 10.32 -7.33 -2.30
CA LEU A 283 9.56 -6.22 -2.87
C LEU A 283 8.11 -6.22 -2.33
N CYS A 284 7.45 -5.07 -2.40
CA CYS A 284 6.01 -4.94 -2.19
C CYS A 284 5.29 -5.22 -3.51
N VAL A 285 4.36 -6.18 -3.53
CA VAL A 285 3.66 -6.61 -4.76
C VAL A 285 2.29 -5.96 -4.94
N ASN A 286 1.69 -5.53 -3.82
CA ASN A 286 0.46 -4.74 -3.78
C ASN A 286 0.43 -3.91 -2.49
N PRO A 287 -0.59 -3.08 -2.24
CA PRO A 287 -0.67 -2.25 -1.03
C PRO A 287 -0.76 -3.02 0.29
N HIS A 288 -1.02 -4.32 0.24
CA HIS A 288 -1.32 -5.16 1.41
C HIS A 288 -0.23 -6.19 1.72
N TYR A 289 0.53 -6.61 0.71
CA TYR A 289 1.44 -7.75 0.82
C TYR A 289 2.79 -7.53 0.15
N CYS A 290 3.83 -8.09 0.77
CA CYS A 290 5.20 -8.09 0.26
C CYS A 290 5.69 -9.52 0.00
N GLU A 291 6.57 -9.69 -0.98
CA GLU A 291 7.39 -10.90 -1.13
C GLU A 291 8.58 -10.85 -0.18
N TYR A 292 8.89 -11.97 0.46
CA TYR A 292 9.97 -12.08 1.43
C TYR A 292 11.16 -12.87 0.88
N LYS A 293 12.37 -12.60 1.40
CA LYS A 293 13.63 -13.25 1.00
C LYS A 293 13.88 -14.52 1.81
N GLY A 294 14.51 -15.52 1.19
CA GLY A 294 15.13 -16.65 1.90
C GLY A 294 14.19 -17.43 2.82
N GLY A 295 12.95 -17.69 2.38
CA GLY A 295 11.98 -18.45 3.18
C GLY A 295 11.36 -17.69 4.35
N ASN A 296 11.67 -16.39 4.50
CA ASN A 296 11.00 -15.54 5.49
C ASN A 296 9.52 -15.34 5.14
N TYR A 297 8.69 -14.98 6.12
CA TYR A 297 7.24 -14.78 5.97
C TYR A 297 6.70 -13.76 6.96
N ALA A 298 5.48 -13.29 6.70
CA ALA A 298 4.69 -12.49 7.64
C ALA A 298 3.94 -13.38 8.62
N VAL A 299 3.66 -12.85 9.79
CA VAL A 299 2.76 -13.48 10.78
C VAL A 299 1.67 -12.50 11.20
N ASN A 300 0.54 -13.02 11.68
CA ASN A 300 -0.46 -12.22 12.38
C ASN A 300 -0.08 -12.02 13.86
N GLU A 301 -0.97 -11.40 14.65
CA GLU A 301 -0.76 -11.14 16.08
C GLU A 301 -0.61 -12.39 16.95
N ASN A 302 -1.01 -13.57 16.45
CA ASN A 302 -0.89 -14.86 17.11
C ASN A 302 0.30 -15.69 16.63
N PHE A 303 1.23 -15.05 15.87
CA PHE A 303 2.40 -15.69 15.25
C PHE A 303 2.08 -16.73 14.18
N GLU A 304 0.86 -16.75 13.69
CA GLU A 304 0.44 -17.59 12.58
C GLU A 304 0.89 -17.01 11.25
N LYS A 305 1.36 -17.87 10.35
CA LYS A 305 1.86 -17.46 9.03
C LYS A 305 0.75 -16.87 8.17
N VAL A 306 1.02 -15.70 7.61
CA VAL A 306 0.14 -15.01 6.65
C VAL A 306 0.75 -15.07 5.26
N VAL A 307 -0.05 -15.46 4.26
CA VAL A 307 0.33 -15.51 2.85
C VAL A 307 -0.71 -14.74 2.03
N GLY A 308 -0.24 -13.75 1.29
CA GLY A 308 -1.13 -12.90 0.47
C GLY A 308 -1.73 -11.71 1.24
N PRO A 309 -2.63 -10.98 0.57
CA PRO A 309 -3.20 -9.73 1.07
C PRO A 309 -4.38 -9.90 2.03
N VAL A 310 -4.86 -11.13 2.22
CA VAL A 310 -6.03 -11.48 3.04
C VAL A 310 -5.74 -12.68 3.92
N THR A 311 -6.36 -12.72 5.09
CA THR A 311 -6.33 -13.87 6.01
C THR A 311 -7.60 -14.69 5.87
N ALA A 312 -7.56 -15.97 6.27
CA ALA A 312 -8.76 -16.82 6.30
C ALA A 312 -9.75 -16.41 7.41
N VAL A 313 -9.21 -15.86 8.51
CA VAL A 313 -9.98 -15.38 9.67
C VAL A 313 -9.39 -14.07 10.13
N GLN A 314 -10.25 -13.11 10.51
CA GLN A 314 -9.84 -11.85 11.12
C GLN A 314 -9.23 -12.11 12.51
N SER A 315 -8.06 -11.52 12.78
CA SER A 315 -7.37 -11.58 14.08
C SER A 315 -7.05 -10.16 14.53
N ILE A 316 -7.73 -9.69 15.58
CA ILE A 316 -7.73 -8.30 16.05
C ILE A 316 -7.76 -8.16 17.57
N ASP A 317 -7.46 -9.22 18.32
CA ASP A 317 -7.58 -9.20 19.78
C ASP A 317 -6.43 -8.44 20.46
N LYS A 318 -5.23 -8.43 19.84
CA LYS A 318 -4.02 -7.76 20.37
C LYS A 318 -3.69 -6.47 19.64
N ILE A 319 -3.89 -6.47 18.31
CA ILE A 319 -3.63 -5.32 17.44
C ILE A 319 -4.58 -5.33 16.26
N ARG A 320 -5.03 -4.16 15.84
CA ARG A 320 -5.95 -4.00 14.71
C ARG A 320 -5.63 -2.74 13.91
N LEU A 321 -6.11 -2.68 12.68
CA LEU A 321 -5.98 -1.52 11.81
C LEU A 321 -7.36 -0.96 11.48
N ASN A 322 -7.73 0.13 12.16
CA ASN A 322 -8.97 0.84 11.88
C ASN A 322 -8.84 1.54 10.52
N HIS A 323 -9.73 1.21 9.60
CA HIS A 323 -9.77 1.79 8.27
C HIS A 323 -11.00 2.66 8.08
N TYR A 324 -10.81 3.96 8.16
CA TYR A 324 -11.85 4.99 7.99
C TYR A 324 -12.06 5.30 6.50
N TYR A 325 -12.46 4.27 5.76
CA TYR A 325 -12.51 4.30 4.30
C TYR A 325 -13.46 5.37 3.75
N CYS A 326 -14.65 5.48 4.33
CA CYS A 326 -15.68 6.40 3.90
C CYS A 326 -15.61 7.74 4.62
N LYS A 327 -15.35 7.74 5.92
CA LYS A 327 -15.60 8.88 6.79
C LYS A 327 -17.08 9.32 6.69
N SER A 328 -17.39 10.58 6.35
CA SER A 328 -18.76 10.98 6.00
C SER A 328 -19.10 10.66 4.54
N TYR A 329 -20.39 10.75 4.19
CA TYR A 329 -20.83 10.50 2.82
C TYR A 329 -20.23 11.50 1.81
N GLU A 330 -20.20 12.81 2.14
CA GLU A 330 -19.59 13.82 1.26
C GLU A 330 -18.08 13.60 1.04
N GLU A 331 -17.37 13.12 2.07
CA GLU A 331 -15.94 12.79 1.98
C GLU A 331 -15.70 11.55 1.12
N TYR A 332 -16.61 10.58 1.21
CA TYR A 332 -16.57 9.40 0.36
C TYR A 332 -16.84 9.76 -1.12
N GLU A 333 -17.83 10.62 -1.41
CA GLU A 333 -18.06 11.13 -2.76
C GLU A 333 -16.83 11.85 -3.31
N ALA A 334 -16.21 12.72 -2.51
CA ALA A 334 -14.99 13.44 -2.90
C ALA A 334 -13.82 12.47 -3.16
N LYS A 335 -13.65 11.43 -2.31
CA LYS A 335 -12.63 10.39 -2.50
C LYS A 335 -12.83 9.63 -3.80
N VAL A 336 -14.06 9.24 -4.14
CA VAL A 336 -14.38 8.53 -5.39
C VAL A 336 -14.16 9.42 -6.61
N ALA A 337 -14.55 10.70 -6.53
CA ALA A 337 -14.34 11.67 -7.61
C ALA A 337 -12.84 11.91 -7.89
N ARG A 338 -12.00 11.95 -6.85
CA ARG A 338 -10.54 12.09 -6.95
C ARG A 338 -9.88 10.87 -7.64
N GLY A 339 -10.46 9.68 -7.49
CA GLY A 339 -9.91 8.40 -7.94
C GLY A 339 -8.98 7.73 -6.92
N LEU A 340 -8.62 6.48 -7.20
CA LEU A 340 -7.78 5.64 -6.33
C LEU A 340 -6.30 5.81 -6.66
N ALA A 341 -5.44 5.74 -5.65
CA ALA A 341 -3.99 5.87 -5.80
C ALA A 341 -3.31 4.65 -6.45
N ASP A 342 -3.99 3.52 -6.50
CA ASP A 342 -3.50 2.24 -7.01
C ASP A 342 -4.02 1.89 -8.41
N SER A 343 -5.00 2.65 -8.95
CA SER A 343 -5.68 2.32 -10.19
C SER A 343 -5.88 3.52 -11.12
N TYR A 344 -5.89 3.25 -12.43
CA TYR A 344 -6.32 4.19 -13.48
C TYR A 344 -7.82 4.14 -13.74
N PHE A 345 -8.50 3.11 -13.25
CA PHE A 345 -9.92 2.91 -13.49
C PHE A 345 -10.77 3.82 -12.61
N LYS A 346 -11.86 4.34 -13.19
CA LYS A 346 -12.86 5.08 -12.41
C LYS A 346 -13.57 4.12 -11.46
N TYR A 347 -13.62 4.50 -10.21
CA TYR A 347 -14.43 3.81 -9.22
C TYR A 347 -15.84 4.42 -9.21
N THR A 348 -16.86 3.61 -8.99
CA THR A 348 -18.25 4.06 -8.83
C THR A 348 -18.68 3.84 -7.38
N ILE A 349 -19.45 4.80 -6.85
CA ILE A 349 -20.03 4.70 -5.51
C ILE A 349 -20.97 3.50 -5.45
N LYS A 350 -20.78 2.64 -4.46
CA LYS A 350 -21.64 1.50 -4.17
C LYS A 350 -22.08 1.57 -2.73
N LYS A 351 -23.40 1.32 -2.47
CA LYS A 351 -23.96 1.34 -1.12
C LYS A 351 -23.20 0.40 -0.17
N GLU A 352 -22.84 -0.77 -0.63
CA GLU A 352 -22.07 -1.77 0.11
C GLU A 352 -20.65 -1.32 0.51
N ASP A 353 -20.16 -0.19 0.03
CA ASP A 353 -18.87 0.36 0.43
C ASP A 353 -18.98 1.32 1.63
N TYR A 354 -20.15 1.83 1.95
CA TYR A 354 -20.31 2.87 2.99
C TYR A 354 -21.44 2.62 4.00
N ALA A 355 -22.41 1.75 3.74
CA ALA A 355 -23.55 1.49 4.63
C ALA A 355 -23.82 -0.01 4.80
N PHE A 356 -23.97 -0.46 6.04
CA PHE A 356 -24.14 -1.88 6.40
C PHE A 356 -25.23 -2.07 7.45
N ASP A 357 -25.98 -3.17 7.29
CA ASP A 357 -27.12 -3.49 8.16
C ASP A 357 -26.69 -4.09 9.52
N ASP A 358 -25.43 -4.55 9.66
CA ASP A 358 -24.87 -5.17 10.86
C ASP A 358 -23.84 -4.30 11.61
N ALA A 359 -23.88 -3.00 11.36
CA ALA A 359 -22.95 -2.04 11.97
C ALA A 359 -23.13 -1.94 13.50
N THR A 360 -22.00 -1.81 14.19
CA THR A 360 -21.95 -1.62 15.66
C THR A 360 -21.06 -0.44 16.01
N GLU A 361 -21.18 0.06 17.25
CA GLU A 361 -20.35 1.16 17.74
C GLU A 361 -19.02 0.67 18.33
N ASP A 362 -17.94 1.39 18.02
CA ASP A 362 -16.59 1.13 18.51
C ASP A 362 -15.94 2.41 19.05
N TYR A 363 -15.51 2.37 20.30
CA TYR A 363 -14.95 3.53 21.03
C TYR A 363 -13.45 3.42 21.32
N VAL A 364 -12.79 2.36 20.85
CA VAL A 364 -11.38 2.09 21.21
C VAL A 364 -10.44 3.19 20.76
N ALA A 365 -10.69 3.80 19.61
CA ALA A 365 -9.87 4.88 19.07
C ALA A 365 -9.97 6.19 19.87
N GLY A 366 -11.11 6.49 20.47
CA GLY A 366 -11.37 7.74 21.20
C GLY A 366 -10.40 8.01 22.34
N ARG A 367 -9.79 6.98 22.94
CA ARG A 367 -8.78 7.16 24.01
C ARG A 367 -7.54 7.93 23.57
N PHE A 368 -7.25 7.95 22.27
CA PHE A 368 -6.10 8.68 21.72
C PHE A 368 -6.40 10.16 21.42
N ALA A 369 -7.67 10.55 21.38
CA ALA A 369 -8.09 11.87 20.94
C ALA A 369 -7.50 13.00 21.81
N GLY A 370 -7.57 12.89 23.12
CA GLY A 370 -6.99 13.89 24.03
C GLY A 370 -5.47 14.09 23.86
N PRO A 371 -4.66 13.03 23.94
CA PRO A 371 -3.22 13.11 23.67
C PRO A 371 -2.89 13.67 22.28
N VAL A 372 -3.59 13.22 21.23
CA VAL A 372 -3.39 13.69 19.86
C VAL A 372 -3.70 15.18 19.73
N ARG A 373 -4.83 15.64 20.25
CA ARG A 373 -5.21 17.06 20.27
C ARG A 373 -4.15 17.92 20.96
N SER A 374 -3.69 17.48 22.15
CA SER A 374 -2.63 18.19 22.88
C SER A 374 -1.33 18.31 22.08
N LEU A 375 -0.95 17.28 21.34
CA LEU A 375 0.25 17.35 20.49
C LEU A 375 0.03 18.20 19.25
N MET A 376 -1.16 18.17 18.64
CA MET A 376 -1.50 19.03 17.50
C MET A 376 -1.41 20.52 17.86
N GLU A 377 -1.80 20.90 19.08
CA GLU A 377 -1.77 22.27 19.58
C GLU A 377 -0.36 22.74 19.97
N LYS A 378 0.43 21.87 20.59
CA LYS A 378 1.78 22.23 21.09
C LYS A 378 2.87 22.14 20.03
N GLY A 379 2.64 21.35 18.99
CA GLY A 379 3.68 20.96 18.03
C GLY A 379 4.71 19.99 18.61
N VAL A 380 5.82 19.78 17.89
CA VAL A 380 6.92 18.85 18.23
C VAL A 380 8.23 19.60 18.49
#